data_0e69289ba3d6a732147f9337133da589
#
_entry.id   0e69289ba3d6a732147f9337133da589
#
_cell.length_a   1.000
_cell.length_b   1.000
_cell.length_c   1.000
_cell.angle_alpha   90.00
_cell.angle_beta   90.00
_cell.angle_gamma   90.00
#
_symmetry.space_group_name_H-M   'P 1'
#
loop_
_entity.id
_entity.type
_entity.pdbx_description
1 polymer ?
#
loop_
_entity_poly.entity_id
_entity_poly.type
_entity_poly.pdbx_seq_one_letter_code
_entity_poly.pdbx_strand_id
1 'polypeptide(L)'
;FLHDRRNTGASDTLIDGAEVEEVVWADDLRELLYQHDALPAFIGGSSSGARVSILLGLRHAEAVRGLLLLRVTGGEFAAQRLPENYYGQFIRAAEEGGMAAVCATEQISERIAVNPTVGDQLMGMDAADYIDAMTRLRDLFEKDAHRPVMGVDETELQKMNIPTIVIPGNDNTHASASGHVAHRLIPGSILHELPIEDQDVPLIPFSDWAPYE
;
A
#
# COMPACT_ATOMS: atom_id res chain seq x y z
N PHE A 1 14.51 7.41 6.81
CA PHE A 1 13.81 8.20 5.80
C PHE A 1 12.34 7.72 5.75
N LEU A 2 11.41 8.63 6.00
CA LEU A 2 9.97 8.41 5.88
C LEU A 2 9.40 9.46 4.93
N HIS A 3 8.40 9.10 4.15
CA HIS A 3 7.74 10.01 3.22
C HIS A 3 6.26 9.67 3.10
N ASP A 4 5.45 10.66 2.82
CA ASP A 4 4.08 10.46 2.37
C ASP A 4 4.09 10.13 0.87
N ARG A 5 3.44 9.05 0.48
CA ARG A 5 3.29 8.70 -0.94
C ARG A 5 2.33 9.67 -1.62
N ARG A 6 2.41 9.82 -2.94
CA ARG A 6 1.38 10.61 -3.65
C ARG A 6 -0.02 10.11 -3.27
N ASN A 7 -0.98 10.98 -3.24
CA ASN A 7 -2.36 10.73 -2.80
C ASN A 7 -2.49 10.40 -1.30
N THR A 8 -1.42 10.50 -0.50
CA THR A 8 -1.48 10.25 0.95
C THR A 8 -0.83 11.37 1.75
N GLY A 9 -1.20 11.49 3.03
CA GLY A 9 -0.61 12.47 3.95
C GLY A 9 -0.56 13.88 3.40
N ALA A 10 0.59 14.53 3.50
CA ALA A 10 0.84 15.89 3.04
C ALA A 10 1.27 15.99 1.56
N SER A 11 1.47 14.84 0.88
CA SER A 11 1.85 14.85 -0.54
C SER A 11 0.71 15.26 -1.46
N ASP A 12 1.06 15.76 -2.64
CA ASP A 12 0.13 16.20 -3.67
C ASP A 12 -0.84 15.09 -4.09
N THR A 13 -1.99 15.52 -4.59
CA THR A 13 -3.03 14.66 -5.14
C THR A 13 -2.92 14.62 -6.66
N LEU A 14 -2.72 13.43 -7.22
CA LEU A 14 -2.73 13.16 -8.65
C LEU A 14 -3.44 11.82 -8.90
N ILE A 15 -4.69 11.89 -9.33
CA ILE A 15 -5.56 10.72 -9.56
C ILE A 15 -5.89 10.68 -11.05
N ASP A 16 -5.21 9.81 -11.80
CA ASP A 16 -5.39 9.66 -13.24
C ASP A 16 -5.92 8.28 -13.68
N GLY A 17 -5.82 7.28 -12.80
CA GLY A 17 -6.28 5.92 -13.06
C GLY A 17 -5.50 5.18 -14.15
N ALA A 18 -4.30 5.61 -14.50
CA ALA A 18 -3.52 5.06 -15.60
C ALA A 18 -2.80 3.75 -15.24
N GLU A 19 -2.39 3.58 -13.98
CA GLU A 19 -1.63 2.43 -13.48
C GLU A 19 -2.03 2.11 -12.03
N VAL A 20 -1.73 0.91 -11.56
CA VAL A 20 -1.89 0.52 -10.15
C VAL A 20 -1.10 1.48 -9.26
N GLU A 21 -1.73 2.05 -8.25
CA GLU A 21 -1.09 3.07 -7.40
C GLU A 21 0.20 2.59 -6.74
N GLU A 22 0.25 1.33 -6.29
CA GLU A 22 1.44 0.78 -5.64
C GLU A 22 2.63 0.66 -6.59
N VAL A 23 2.39 0.45 -7.88
CA VAL A 23 3.44 0.48 -8.92
C VAL A 23 3.98 1.90 -9.05
N VAL A 24 3.08 2.88 -9.15
CA VAL A 24 3.46 4.30 -9.21
C VAL A 24 4.22 4.73 -7.96
N TRP A 25 3.79 4.31 -6.77
CA TRP A 25 4.49 4.62 -5.52
C TRP A 25 5.88 3.97 -5.42
N ALA A 26 6.07 2.80 -6.01
CA ALA A 26 7.39 2.16 -6.09
C ALA A 26 8.34 2.96 -6.99
N ASP A 27 7.87 3.41 -8.14
CA ASP A 27 8.65 4.24 -9.07
C ASP A 27 8.95 5.63 -8.46
N ASP A 28 7.98 6.26 -7.79
CA ASP A 28 8.18 7.51 -7.04
C ASP A 28 9.24 7.36 -5.93
N LEU A 29 9.19 6.25 -5.17
CA LEU A 29 10.15 6.00 -4.11
C LEU A 29 11.56 5.84 -4.67
N ARG A 30 11.73 5.12 -5.77
CA ARG A 30 13.01 5.01 -6.46
C ARG A 30 13.56 6.38 -6.87
N GLU A 31 12.72 7.21 -7.47
CA GLU A 31 13.11 8.56 -7.90
C GLU A 31 13.47 9.46 -6.71
N LEU A 32 12.67 9.42 -5.66
CA LEU A 32 12.92 10.16 -4.43
C LEU A 32 14.27 9.79 -3.80
N LEU A 33 14.56 8.49 -3.69
CA LEU A 33 15.84 8.00 -3.15
C LEU A 33 17.01 8.42 -4.05
N TYR A 34 16.83 8.42 -5.37
CA TYR A 34 17.84 8.90 -6.31
C TYR A 34 18.16 10.38 -6.10
N GLN A 35 17.13 11.23 -5.98
CA GLN A 35 17.28 12.68 -5.76
C GLN A 35 18.00 13.01 -4.44
N HIS A 36 17.96 12.12 -3.47
CA HIS A 36 18.62 12.27 -2.18
C HIS A 36 19.95 11.52 -2.04
N ASP A 37 20.53 11.03 -3.14
CA ASP A 37 21.78 10.24 -3.15
C ASP A 37 21.72 9.03 -2.18
N ALA A 38 20.52 8.44 -2.00
CA ALA A 38 20.26 7.38 -1.02
C ALA A 38 20.20 5.97 -1.64
N LEU A 39 20.56 5.80 -2.90
CA LEU A 39 20.58 4.51 -3.58
C LEU A 39 21.96 3.85 -3.56
N PRO A 40 22.03 2.50 -3.46
CA PRO A 40 20.96 1.58 -3.08
C PRO A 40 20.67 1.63 -1.59
N ALA A 41 19.41 1.33 -1.19
CA ALA A 41 18.95 1.44 0.19
C ALA A 41 18.36 0.13 0.76
N PHE A 42 18.28 0.01 2.09
CA PHE A 42 17.38 -0.93 2.74
C PHE A 42 15.98 -0.34 2.72
N ILE A 43 15.02 -1.12 2.25
CA ILE A 43 13.63 -0.68 2.07
C ILE A 43 12.74 -1.49 2.99
N GLY A 44 11.95 -0.81 3.80
CA GLY A 44 10.99 -1.46 4.69
C GLY A 44 9.62 -0.82 4.60
N GLY A 45 8.60 -1.63 4.85
CA GLY A 45 7.24 -1.14 4.90
C GLY A 45 6.27 -2.12 5.53
N SER A 46 5.20 -1.57 6.09
CA SER A 46 4.10 -2.32 6.68
C SER A 46 2.87 -2.25 5.79
N SER A 47 2.11 -3.34 5.64
CA SER A 47 0.86 -3.39 4.89
C SER A 47 1.06 -2.98 3.42
N SER A 48 0.41 -1.93 2.96
CA SER A 48 0.63 -1.37 1.61
C SER A 48 2.09 -0.95 1.38
N GLY A 49 2.81 -0.54 2.43
CA GLY A 49 4.24 -0.26 2.37
C GLY A 49 5.09 -1.51 2.09
N ALA A 50 4.71 -2.67 2.62
CA ALA A 50 5.37 -3.94 2.30
C ALA A 50 5.17 -4.28 0.81
N ARG A 51 3.97 -4.07 0.26
CA ARG A 51 3.68 -4.27 -1.17
C ARG A 51 4.50 -3.32 -2.05
N VAL A 52 4.57 -2.03 -1.71
CA VAL A 52 5.44 -1.07 -2.41
C VAL A 52 6.91 -1.49 -2.35
N SER A 53 7.39 -1.99 -1.20
CA SER A 53 8.76 -2.47 -1.04
C SER A 53 9.05 -3.67 -1.96
N ILE A 54 8.12 -4.63 -2.05
CA ILE A 54 8.21 -5.78 -2.97
C ILE A 54 8.27 -5.29 -4.42
N LEU A 55 7.33 -4.42 -4.82
CA LEU A 55 7.26 -3.90 -6.18
C LEU A 55 8.52 -3.11 -6.56
N LEU A 56 9.06 -2.31 -5.63
CA LEU A 56 10.36 -1.65 -5.84
C LEU A 56 11.48 -2.67 -6.08
N GLY A 57 11.55 -3.73 -5.27
CA GLY A 57 12.54 -4.79 -5.45
C GLY A 57 12.40 -5.55 -6.76
N LEU A 58 11.19 -5.78 -7.23
CA LEU A 58 10.92 -6.47 -8.50
C LEU A 58 11.25 -5.60 -9.71
N ARG A 59 10.99 -4.30 -9.65
CA ARG A 59 11.13 -3.36 -10.76
C ARG A 59 12.52 -2.71 -10.82
N HIS A 60 13.13 -2.48 -9.66
CA HIS A 60 14.37 -1.71 -9.48
C HIS A 60 15.31 -2.42 -8.50
N ALA A 61 15.63 -3.69 -8.77
CA ALA A 61 16.44 -4.53 -7.88
C ALA A 61 17.80 -3.88 -7.53
N GLU A 62 18.38 -3.13 -8.47
CA GLU A 62 19.64 -2.40 -8.28
C GLU A 62 19.54 -1.26 -7.23
N ALA A 63 18.32 -0.79 -6.96
CA ALA A 63 18.07 0.26 -5.97
C ALA A 63 17.95 -0.29 -4.53
N VAL A 64 17.89 -1.62 -4.35
CA VAL A 64 17.53 -2.26 -3.08
C VAL A 64 18.68 -3.11 -2.55
N ARG A 65 19.14 -2.81 -1.33
CA ARG A 65 20.14 -3.63 -0.59
C ARG A 65 19.50 -4.79 0.16
N GLY A 66 18.27 -4.62 0.61
CA GLY A 66 17.51 -5.61 1.35
C GLY A 66 16.12 -5.08 1.67
N LEU A 67 15.20 -6.00 1.93
CA LEU A 67 13.79 -5.74 2.23
C LEU A 67 13.45 -6.11 3.67
N LEU A 68 12.65 -5.27 4.32
CA LEU A 68 11.97 -5.56 5.58
C LEU A 68 10.46 -5.46 5.36
N LEU A 69 9.81 -6.61 5.26
CA LEU A 69 8.39 -6.73 4.93
C LEU A 69 7.59 -7.02 6.20
N LEU A 70 6.84 -6.02 6.68
CA LEU A 70 6.01 -6.13 7.87
C LEU A 70 4.54 -6.26 7.47
N ARG A 71 3.81 -7.16 8.11
CA ARG A 71 2.36 -7.30 7.96
C ARG A 71 1.96 -7.40 6.49
N VAL A 72 2.55 -8.34 5.77
CA VAL A 72 2.23 -8.57 4.35
C VAL A 72 0.74 -8.81 4.20
N THR A 73 0.11 -8.04 3.33
CA THR A 73 -1.33 -8.11 3.07
C THR A 73 -1.66 -9.22 2.08
N GLY A 74 -2.75 -9.94 2.31
CA GLY A 74 -3.28 -10.97 1.42
C GLY A 74 -4.46 -11.70 2.03
N GLY A 75 -5.04 -12.60 1.26
CA GLY A 75 -6.19 -13.41 1.69
C GLY A 75 -7.55 -12.76 1.42
N GLU A 76 -8.59 -13.57 1.59
CA GLU A 76 -9.97 -13.25 1.19
C GLU A 76 -10.52 -12.01 1.90
N PHE A 77 -10.31 -11.91 3.22
CA PHE A 77 -10.82 -10.78 4.00
C PHE A 77 -10.25 -9.44 3.51
N ALA A 78 -8.93 -9.39 3.28
CA ALA A 78 -8.28 -8.19 2.77
C ALA A 78 -8.75 -7.86 1.34
N ALA A 79 -8.90 -8.89 0.48
CA ALA A 79 -9.35 -8.72 -0.90
C ALA A 79 -10.76 -8.15 -0.99
N GLN A 80 -11.64 -8.50 -0.07
CA GLN A 80 -13.01 -7.96 -0.01
C GLN A 80 -13.07 -6.57 0.61
N ARG A 81 -12.23 -6.30 1.62
CA ARG A 81 -12.31 -5.08 2.41
C ARG A 81 -11.59 -3.89 1.76
N LEU A 82 -10.40 -4.10 1.22
CA LEU A 82 -9.53 -3.00 0.83
C LEU A 82 -9.99 -2.21 -0.40
N PRO A 83 -10.60 -2.82 -1.45
CA PRO A 83 -11.14 -2.06 -2.57
C PRO A 83 -12.19 -1.03 -2.13
N GLU A 84 -13.03 -1.40 -1.16
CA GLU A 84 -14.02 -0.50 -0.58
C GLU A 84 -13.36 0.64 0.21
N ASN A 85 -12.35 0.31 1.02
CA ASN A 85 -11.66 1.30 1.85
C ASN A 85 -10.81 2.29 1.04
N TYR A 86 -10.23 1.85 -0.07
CA TYR A 86 -9.34 2.69 -0.87
C TYR A 86 -10.07 3.47 -1.95
N TYR A 87 -11.15 2.90 -2.49
CA TYR A 87 -11.82 3.46 -3.67
C TYR A 87 -13.33 3.60 -3.49
N GLY A 88 -14.03 2.53 -3.10
CA GLY A 88 -15.50 2.46 -3.12
C GLY A 88 -16.17 3.55 -2.31
N GLN A 89 -15.70 3.81 -1.09
CA GLN A 89 -16.24 4.86 -0.24
C GLN A 89 -16.16 6.27 -0.87
N PHE A 90 -15.07 6.55 -1.59
CA PHE A 90 -14.87 7.86 -2.22
C PHE A 90 -15.65 8.00 -3.53
N ILE A 91 -15.80 6.90 -4.28
CA ILE A 91 -16.68 6.86 -5.46
C ILE A 91 -18.10 7.20 -5.06
N ARG A 92 -18.65 6.53 -4.01
CA ARG A 92 -20.00 6.85 -3.53
C ARG A 92 -20.13 8.28 -3.02
N ALA A 93 -19.16 8.78 -2.28
CA ALA A 93 -19.18 10.16 -1.83
C ALA A 93 -19.25 11.15 -3.01
N ALA A 94 -18.48 10.87 -4.08
CA ALA A 94 -18.53 11.70 -5.29
C ALA A 94 -19.89 11.59 -6.05
N GLU A 95 -20.48 10.40 -6.13
CA GLU A 95 -21.81 10.18 -6.72
C GLU A 95 -22.91 10.90 -5.94
N GLU A 96 -22.86 10.91 -4.60
CA GLU A 96 -23.88 11.48 -3.73
C GLU A 96 -23.80 13.00 -3.61
N GLY A 97 -22.60 13.58 -3.61
CA GLY A 97 -22.41 15.01 -3.30
C GLY A 97 -21.22 15.67 -3.99
N GLY A 98 -20.68 15.06 -5.03
CA GLY A 98 -19.56 15.59 -5.79
C GLY A 98 -18.27 15.70 -4.99
N MET A 99 -17.33 16.48 -5.48
CA MET A 99 -16.02 16.63 -4.85
C MET A 99 -16.08 17.23 -3.44
N ALA A 100 -17.12 18.00 -3.14
CA ALA A 100 -17.33 18.51 -1.78
C ALA A 100 -17.60 17.40 -0.76
N ALA A 101 -18.37 16.36 -1.14
CA ALA A 101 -18.61 15.20 -0.28
C ALA A 101 -17.34 14.35 -0.13
N VAL A 102 -16.54 14.21 -1.17
CA VAL A 102 -15.21 13.54 -1.09
C VAL A 102 -14.32 14.26 -0.09
N CYS A 103 -14.21 15.60 -0.17
CA CYS A 103 -13.41 16.40 0.76
C CYS A 103 -13.92 16.34 2.22
N ALA A 104 -15.20 16.05 2.42
CA ALA A 104 -15.81 15.91 3.75
C ALA A 104 -15.64 14.51 4.38
N THR A 105 -15.14 13.52 3.65
CA THR A 105 -14.83 12.21 4.23
C THR A 105 -13.73 12.34 5.30
N GLU A 106 -13.76 11.47 6.32
CA GLU A 106 -12.81 11.52 7.43
C GLU A 106 -11.35 11.55 6.96
N GLN A 107 -10.97 10.59 6.13
CA GLN A 107 -9.60 10.45 5.63
C GLN A 107 -9.13 11.66 4.81
N ILE A 108 -9.99 12.20 3.96
CA ILE A 108 -9.62 13.35 3.11
C ILE A 108 -9.61 14.64 3.94
N SER A 109 -10.56 14.82 4.87
CA SER A 109 -10.59 15.99 5.74
C SER A 109 -9.34 16.07 6.66
N GLU A 110 -8.84 14.93 7.13
CA GLU A 110 -7.56 14.86 7.87
C GLU A 110 -6.37 15.27 6.99
N ARG A 111 -6.32 14.81 5.74
CA ARG A 111 -5.29 15.24 4.79
C ARG A 111 -5.36 16.75 4.50
N ILE A 112 -6.55 17.28 4.31
CA ILE A 112 -6.76 18.72 4.08
C ILE A 112 -6.31 19.52 5.29
N ALA A 113 -6.51 19.03 6.51
CA ALA A 113 -6.05 19.70 7.74
C ALA A 113 -4.51 19.78 7.79
N VAL A 114 -3.80 18.80 7.25
CA VAL A 114 -2.32 18.80 7.18
C VAL A 114 -1.82 19.62 5.98
N ASN A 115 -2.46 19.46 4.81
CA ASN A 115 -2.11 20.17 3.59
C ASN A 115 -3.38 20.72 2.89
N PRO A 116 -3.73 22.00 3.09
CA PRO A 116 -4.93 22.58 2.49
C PRO A 116 -4.97 22.54 0.96
N THR A 117 -3.81 22.46 0.28
CA THR A 117 -3.77 22.37 -1.20
C THR A 117 -4.43 21.08 -1.72
N VAL A 118 -4.51 20.04 -0.91
CA VAL A 118 -5.26 18.81 -1.25
C VAL A 118 -6.73 19.10 -1.51
N GLY A 119 -7.34 19.97 -0.68
CA GLY A 119 -8.71 20.40 -0.86
C GLY A 119 -8.91 21.18 -2.17
N ASP A 120 -8.00 22.11 -2.47
CA ASP A 120 -8.06 22.90 -3.70
C ASP A 120 -7.88 22.00 -4.94
N GLN A 121 -6.96 21.04 -4.90
CA GLN A 121 -6.72 20.08 -5.97
C GLN A 121 -7.96 19.20 -6.22
N LEU A 122 -8.54 18.63 -5.17
CA LEU A 122 -9.75 17.79 -5.28
C LEU A 122 -10.97 18.58 -5.74
N MET A 123 -11.20 19.77 -5.18
CA MET A 123 -12.32 20.64 -5.57
C MET A 123 -12.19 21.16 -7.02
N GLY A 124 -10.96 21.19 -7.56
CA GLY A 124 -10.71 21.53 -8.97
C GLY A 124 -10.97 20.40 -9.97
N MET A 125 -11.20 19.17 -9.50
CA MET A 125 -11.48 18.01 -10.37
C MET A 125 -12.97 17.99 -10.76
N ASP A 126 -13.24 17.52 -12.00
CA ASP A 126 -14.60 17.15 -12.38
C ASP A 126 -15.01 15.85 -11.66
N ALA A 127 -16.22 15.79 -11.09
CA ALA A 127 -16.66 14.63 -10.31
C ALA A 127 -16.81 13.37 -11.18
N ALA A 128 -17.22 13.48 -12.43
CA ALA A 128 -17.34 12.33 -13.32
C ALA A 128 -15.95 11.78 -13.69
N ASP A 129 -14.99 12.65 -14.01
CA ASP A 129 -13.61 12.26 -14.28
C ASP A 129 -12.96 11.60 -13.04
N TYR A 130 -13.25 12.12 -11.85
CA TYR A 130 -12.80 11.53 -10.58
C TYR A 130 -13.38 10.12 -10.37
N ILE A 131 -14.70 9.96 -10.52
CA ILE A 131 -15.38 8.66 -10.40
C ILE A 131 -14.80 7.66 -11.39
N ASP A 132 -14.60 8.06 -12.64
CA ASP A 132 -14.02 7.22 -13.69
C ASP A 132 -12.59 6.78 -13.34
N ALA A 133 -11.75 7.70 -12.86
CA ALA A 133 -10.38 7.40 -12.47
C ALA A 133 -10.33 6.44 -11.26
N MET A 134 -11.11 6.73 -10.21
CA MET A 134 -11.19 5.90 -9.01
C MET A 134 -11.76 4.51 -9.30
N THR A 135 -12.73 4.42 -10.23
CA THR A 135 -13.27 3.13 -10.68
C THR A 135 -12.21 2.31 -11.39
N ARG A 136 -11.44 2.92 -12.31
CA ARG A 136 -10.31 2.22 -12.96
C ARG A 136 -9.27 1.75 -11.95
N LEU A 137 -8.91 2.58 -10.97
CA LEU A 137 -7.95 2.20 -9.92
C LEU A 137 -8.46 1.02 -9.09
N ARG A 138 -9.75 1.04 -8.70
CA ARG A 138 -10.39 -0.09 -8.00
C ARG A 138 -10.33 -1.35 -8.83
N ASP A 139 -10.71 -1.31 -10.10
CA ASP A 139 -10.74 -2.48 -10.97
C ASP A 139 -9.32 -3.05 -11.20
N LEU A 140 -8.31 -2.18 -11.35
CA LEU A 140 -6.90 -2.58 -11.41
C LEU A 140 -6.43 -3.25 -10.11
N PHE A 141 -6.81 -2.69 -8.97
CA PHE A 141 -6.48 -3.25 -7.65
C PHE A 141 -7.13 -4.63 -7.45
N GLU A 142 -8.44 -4.75 -7.74
CA GLU A 142 -9.21 -5.98 -7.55
C GLU A 142 -8.71 -7.14 -8.39
N LYS A 143 -8.15 -6.88 -9.56
CA LYS A 143 -7.65 -7.90 -10.49
C LYS A 143 -6.69 -8.87 -9.81
N ASP A 144 -5.82 -8.38 -8.95
CA ASP A 144 -4.78 -9.17 -8.28
C ASP A 144 -4.92 -9.18 -6.74
N ALA A 145 -6.02 -8.65 -6.20
CA ALA A 145 -6.27 -8.56 -4.76
C ALA A 145 -6.40 -9.94 -4.08
N HIS A 146 -6.89 -10.95 -4.80
CA HIS A 146 -7.12 -12.30 -4.29
C HIS A 146 -5.84 -13.14 -4.15
N ARG A 147 -4.68 -12.64 -4.62
CA ARG A 147 -3.41 -13.37 -4.53
C ARG A 147 -2.98 -13.55 -3.08
N PRO A 148 -2.27 -14.64 -2.73
CA PRO A 148 -1.78 -14.88 -1.36
C PRO A 148 -0.91 -13.76 -0.81
N VAL A 149 -0.08 -13.15 -1.67
CA VAL A 149 0.57 -11.85 -1.45
C VAL A 149 -0.12 -10.88 -2.39
N MET A 150 -0.96 -10.04 -1.84
CA MET A 150 -1.87 -9.17 -2.60
C MET A 150 -1.13 -8.33 -3.64
N GLY A 151 -1.61 -8.36 -4.88
CA GLY A 151 -1.09 -7.56 -5.98
C GLY A 151 0.25 -8.04 -6.57
N VAL A 152 0.78 -9.18 -6.13
CA VAL A 152 2.08 -9.69 -6.60
C VAL A 152 1.97 -11.12 -7.11
N ASP A 153 2.59 -11.39 -8.25
CA ASP A 153 2.63 -12.74 -8.82
C ASP A 153 3.61 -13.64 -8.06
N GLU A 154 3.18 -14.87 -7.78
CA GLU A 154 4.02 -15.84 -7.06
C GLU A 154 5.32 -16.15 -7.81
N THR A 155 5.26 -16.20 -9.15
CA THR A 155 6.44 -16.49 -9.98
C THR A 155 7.43 -15.30 -10.00
N GLU A 156 6.98 -14.09 -9.74
CA GLU A 156 7.84 -12.92 -9.56
C GLU A 156 8.54 -12.99 -8.20
N LEU A 157 7.82 -13.32 -7.14
CA LEU A 157 8.40 -13.52 -5.81
C LEU A 157 9.48 -14.60 -5.80
N GLN A 158 9.25 -15.71 -6.51
CA GLN A 158 10.23 -16.80 -6.64
C GLN A 158 11.52 -16.41 -7.38
N LYS A 159 11.49 -15.34 -8.16
CA LYS A 159 12.67 -14.81 -8.88
C LYS A 159 13.38 -13.71 -8.10
N MET A 160 12.81 -13.22 -7.02
CA MET A 160 13.41 -12.17 -6.21
C MET A 160 14.70 -12.68 -5.57
N ASN A 161 15.82 -12.00 -5.85
CA ASN A 161 17.14 -12.32 -5.30
C ASN A 161 17.66 -11.15 -4.46
N ILE A 162 16.85 -10.71 -3.51
CA ILE A 162 17.16 -9.59 -2.60
C ILE A 162 17.09 -10.13 -1.17
N PRO A 163 18.10 -9.89 -0.32
CA PRO A 163 18.02 -10.24 1.10
C PRO A 163 16.74 -9.69 1.72
N THR A 164 15.91 -10.56 2.26
CA THR A 164 14.57 -10.18 2.73
C THR A 164 14.29 -10.75 4.11
N ILE A 165 13.77 -9.92 5.00
CA ILE A 165 13.18 -10.32 6.27
C ILE A 165 11.67 -10.14 6.14
N VAL A 166 10.91 -11.15 6.54
CA VAL A 166 9.45 -11.12 6.58
C VAL A 166 8.98 -11.21 8.02
N ILE A 167 8.19 -10.23 8.45
CA ILE A 167 7.50 -10.21 9.75
C ILE A 167 6.00 -10.33 9.47
N PRO A 168 5.37 -11.49 9.75
CA PRO A 168 3.95 -11.71 9.49
C PRO A 168 3.05 -10.74 10.28
N GLY A 169 1.88 -10.46 9.74
CA GLY A 169 0.79 -9.85 10.49
C GLY A 169 0.04 -10.90 11.32
N ASN A 170 -0.97 -10.47 12.05
CA ASN A 170 -1.76 -11.31 12.93
C ASN A 170 -3.19 -10.78 13.17
N ASP A 171 -3.74 -10.14 12.15
CA ASP A 171 -5.14 -9.74 12.08
C ASP A 171 -5.76 -10.19 10.73
N ASN A 172 -7.07 -10.00 10.56
CA ASN A 172 -7.75 -10.50 9.36
C ASN A 172 -7.32 -9.79 8.06
N THR A 173 -6.88 -8.52 8.12
CA THR A 173 -6.34 -7.79 6.95
C THR A 173 -4.91 -8.24 6.63
N HIS A 174 -4.14 -8.58 7.65
CA HIS A 174 -2.74 -9.00 7.55
C HIS A 174 -2.57 -10.38 8.17
N ALA A 175 -3.28 -11.35 7.60
CA ALA A 175 -3.23 -12.73 8.10
C ALA A 175 -1.78 -13.24 8.11
N SER A 176 -1.37 -13.89 9.21
CA SER A 176 -0.03 -14.49 9.35
C SER A 176 0.32 -15.41 8.19
N ALA A 177 -0.69 -16.10 7.65
CA ALA A 177 -0.57 -16.96 6.48
C ALA A 177 0.01 -16.23 5.25
N SER A 178 -0.32 -14.94 5.03
CA SER A 178 0.22 -14.16 3.90
C SER A 178 1.72 -13.89 4.06
N GLY A 179 2.16 -13.60 5.27
CA GLY A 179 3.59 -13.48 5.59
C GLY A 179 4.34 -14.79 5.40
N HIS A 180 3.77 -15.91 5.86
CA HIS A 180 4.35 -17.24 5.66
C HIS A 180 4.42 -17.63 4.17
N VAL A 181 3.42 -17.25 3.36
CA VAL A 181 3.48 -17.46 1.91
C VAL A 181 4.59 -16.61 1.29
N ALA A 182 4.70 -15.33 1.63
CA ALA A 182 5.77 -14.47 1.15
C ALA A 182 7.15 -15.06 1.48
N HIS A 183 7.37 -15.48 2.74
CA HIS A 183 8.61 -16.15 3.14
C HIS A 183 8.90 -17.41 2.34
N ARG A 184 7.91 -18.26 2.12
CA ARG A 184 8.07 -19.51 1.36
C ARG A 184 8.41 -19.26 -0.11
N LEU A 185 7.89 -18.18 -0.69
CA LEU A 185 8.06 -17.85 -2.11
C LEU A 185 9.34 -17.07 -2.38
N ILE A 186 9.79 -16.20 -1.46
CA ILE A 186 11.00 -15.38 -1.63
C ILE A 186 12.24 -16.21 -1.25
N PRO A 187 13.11 -16.58 -2.22
CA PRO A 187 14.27 -17.42 -1.94
C PRO A 187 15.23 -16.78 -0.93
N GLY A 188 15.62 -17.56 0.06
CA GLY A 188 16.60 -17.12 1.07
C GLY A 188 16.10 -16.05 2.04
N SER A 189 14.81 -15.73 2.04
CA SER A 189 14.24 -14.81 3.04
C SER A 189 14.32 -15.41 4.45
N ILE A 190 14.29 -14.53 5.44
CA ILE A 190 14.27 -14.88 6.87
C ILE A 190 12.87 -14.57 7.40
N LEU A 191 12.23 -15.54 8.04
CA LEU A 191 11.00 -15.32 8.78
C LEU A 191 11.34 -14.88 10.20
N HIS A 192 10.77 -13.79 10.65
CA HIS A 192 10.85 -13.33 12.03
C HIS A 192 9.44 -13.18 12.59
N GLU A 193 9.06 -14.09 13.45
CA GLU A 193 7.75 -14.07 14.11
C GLU A 193 7.84 -13.24 15.40
N LEU A 194 6.88 -12.32 15.56
CA LEU A 194 6.70 -11.61 16.81
C LEU A 194 5.92 -12.50 17.80
N PRO A 195 6.10 -12.32 19.12
CA PRO A 195 5.37 -13.08 20.15
C PRO A 195 3.93 -12.53 20.31
N ILE A 196 3.21 -12.41 19.22
CA ILE A 196 1.84 -11.92 19.14
C ILE A 196 1.00 -13.01 18.48
N GLU A 197 -0.06 -13.45 19.14
CA GLU A 197 -0.98 -14.45 18.59
C GLU A 197 -1.90 -13.84 17.52
N ASP A 198 -2.34 -14.67 16.57
CA ASP A 198 -3.36 -14.28 15.58
C ASP A 198 -4.67 -13.89 16.31
N GLN A 199 -5.26 -12.78 15.89
CA GLN A 199 -6.50 -12.23 16.45
C GLN A 199 -7.58 -12.17 15.38
N ASP A 200 -8.78 -12.61 15.73
CA ASP A 200 -9.95 -12.49 14.87
C ASP A 200 -10.55 -11.07 14.96
N VAL A 201 -9.77 -10.10 14.49
CA VAL A 201 -10.17 -8.69 14.39
C VAL A 201 -9.82 -8.16 12.99
N PRO A 202 -10.58 -7.19 12.49
CA PRO A 202 -10.31 -6.63 11.15
C PRO A 202 -8.92 -6.04 11.00
N LEU A 203 -8.43 -5.36 12.04
CA LEU A 203 -7.15 -4.66 12.04
C LEU A 203 -6.64 -4.47 13.48
N ILE A 204 -5.40 -4.84 13.74
CA ILE A 204 -4.67 -4.47 14.95
C ILE A 204 -4.01 -3.10 14.72
N PRO A 205 -4.21 -2.10 15.61
CA PRO A 205 -3.52 -0.82 15.53
C PRO A 205 -2.00 -1.00 15.55
N PHE A 206 -1.29 -0.20 14.78
CA PHE A 206 0.17 -0.26 14.73
C PHE A 206 0.82 0.00 16.10
N SER A 207 0.19 0.83 16.93
CA SER A 207 0.61 1.09 18.31
C SER A 207 0.74 -0.17 19.17
N ASP A 208 -0.08 -1.18 18.90
CA ASP A 208 -0.09 -2.43 19.66
C ASP A 208 1.05 -3.38 19.20
N TRP A 209 1.58 -3.11 18.01
CA TRP A 209 2.75 -3.79 17.44
C TRP A 209 4.08 -3.17 17.87
N ALA A 210 4.13 -1.86 18.01
CA ALA A 210 5.33 -1.09 18.30
C ALA A 210 6.17 -1.59 19.49
N PRO A 211 5.59 -2.17 20.57
CA PRO A 211 6.39 -2.74 21.64
C PRO A 211 7.26 -3.94 21.27
N TYR A 212 7.04 -4.56 20.12
CA TYR A 212 7.71 -5.77 19.64
C TYR A 212 8.68 -5.53 18.48
N GLU A 213 8.79 -4.30 18.00
CA GLU A 213 9.66 -3.88 16.89
C GLU A 213 11.09 -3.55 17.31
#